data_c26b7139918bd8aaf03a14fedc0f58f4
#
_entry.id   c26b7139918bd8aaf03a14fedc0f58f4
#
_cell.length_a   1.000
_cell.length_b   1.000
_cell.length_c   1.000
_cell.angle_alpha   90.00
_cell.angle_beta   90.00
_cell.angle_gamma   90.00
#
_symmetry.space_group_name_H-M   'P 1'
#
loop_
_entity.id
_entity.type
_entity.pdbx_description
1 polymer ?
#
loop_
_entity_poly.entity_id
_entity_poly.type
_entity_poly.pdbx_seq_one_letter_code
_entity_poly.pdbx_strand_id
1 'polypeptide(L)'
;TPVAKMTAVNALIAKASEPSKGTSIAARTDRFTIQITSKKMLKDAQLFSQKLISKGYDAYIQKVVFKTDEIWYRVRVGSYDNHNSAKAAADNLSGELGMATWVDFVRKEQ
;
A
#
# COMPACT_ATOMS: atom_id res chain seq x y z
N THR A 1 19.64 1.05 -5.85
CA THR A 1 19.54 1.24 -5.20
C THR A 1 19.86 1.07 -4.64
N PRO A 2 19.90 1.21 -5.09
CA PRO A 2 20.14 1.16 -4.33
C PRO A 2 20.00 0.93 -3.07
N VAL A 3 20.77 0.19 -2.58
CA VAL A 3 20.68 -0.12 -1.26
C VAL A 3 20.83 1.06 -0.40
N ALA A 4 21.74 1.88 -0.76
CA ALA A 4 21.94 3.06 0.03
C ALA A 4 20.70 3.86 0.06
N LYS A 5 19.95 3.77 -1.01
CA LYS A 5 18.76 4.46 -1.06
C LYS A 5 17.77 3.84 -0.13
N MET A 6 18.00 2.63 0.19
CA MET A 6 17.14 2.00 1.15
C MET A 6 17.38 2.64 2.46
N THR A 7 16.95 3.85 2.53
CA THR A 7 17.04 4.59 3.73
C THR A 7 15.92 4.14 4.60
N ALA A 8 15.70 4.84 5.67
CA ALA A 8 14.63 4.49 6.58
C ALA A 8 13.29 4.31 5.88
N VAL A 9 13.00 5.19 4.96
CA VAL A 9 11.70 5.12 4.29
C VAL A 9 11.56 3.89 3.43
N ASN A 10 12.55 3.66 2.59
CA ASN A 10 12.47 2.50 1.74
C ASN A 10 12.54 1.23 2.56
N ALA A 11 13.29 1.25 3.63
CA ALA A 11 13.36 0.10 4.48
C ALA A 11 12.02 -0.19 5.11
N LEU A 12 11.30 0.86 5.50
CA LEU A 12 10.00 0.69 6.10
C LEU A 12 9.01 0.10 5.11
N ILE A 13 9.11 0.53 3.88
CA ILE A 13 8.20 0.04 2.85
C ILE A 13 8.60 -1.34 2.37
N ALA A 14 9.86 -1.48 2.02
CA ALA A 14 10.32 -2.72 1.45
C ALA A 14 10.36 -3.86 2.44
N LYS A 15 10.64 -3.53 3.69
CA LYS A 15 10.70 -4.54 4.68
C LYS A 15 9.40 -5.27 4.84
N ALA A 16 8.34 -4.56 4.66
CA ALA A 16 7.03 -5.15 4.79
C ALA A 16 6.62 -5.93 3.56
N SER A 17 7.42 -5.87 2.53
CA SER A 17 7.02 -6.56 1.32
C SER A 17 7.09 -8.08 1.46
N GLU A 18 7.94 -8.55 2.33
CA GLU A 18 8.03 -9.96 2.54
C GLU A 18 6.77 -10.52 3.14
N PRO A 19 6.27 -9.89 4.18
CA PRO A 19 5.01 -10.35 4.75
C PRO A 19 3.88 -10.31 3.75
N SER A 20 3.92 -9.39 2.84
CA SER A 20 2.78 -9.25 1.94
C SER A 20 2.51 -10.49 1.13
N LYS A 21 3.48 -11.36 1.00
CA LYS A 21 3.27 -12.57 0.26
C LYS A 21 2.34 -13.51 0.98
N GLY A 22 2.42 -13.56 2.27
CA GLY A 22 1.53 -14.42 3.00
C GLY A 22 0.73 -13.68 4.04
N THR A 23 0.86 -12.38 4.09
CA THR A 23 0.19 -11.61 5.12
C THR A 23 -1.21 -11.26 4.66
N SER A 24 -2.17 -11.65 5.46
CA SER A 24 -3.55 -11.35 5.14
C SER A 24 -3.86 -9.89 5.45
N ILE A 25 -4.97 -9.43 4.96
CA ILE A 25 -5.45 -8.08 5.27
C ILE A 25 -5.68 -7.93 6.76
N ALA A 26 -6.06 -9.01 7.42
CA ALA A 26 -6.33 -8.97 8.85
C ALA A 26 -5.12 -8.51 9.65
N ALA A 27 -3.92 -8.83 9.19
CA ALA A 27 -2.72 -8.43 9.90
C ALA A 27 -2.44 -6.93 9.75
N ARG A 28 -3.16 -6.27 8.86
CA ARG A 28 -2.97 -4.85 8.62
C ARG A 28 -4.10 -4.01 9.20
N THR A 29 -5.09 -4.63 9.83
CA THR A 29 -6.22 -3.89 10.41
C THR A 29 -5.80 -3.06 11.59
N ASP A 30 -6.46 -1.93 11.75
CA ASP A 30 -6.18 -0.95 12.80
C ASP A 30 -4.78 -0.38 12.68
N ARG A 31 -4.30 -0.30 11.45
CA ARG A 31 -3.00 0.28 11.16
C ARG A 31 -3.15 1.23 9.98
N PHE A 32 -2.17 2.10 9.81
CA PHE A 32 -2.19 3.05 8.71
C PHE A 32 -1.52 2.46 7.49
N THR A 33 -1.99 2.85 6.34
CA THR A 33 -1.44 2.38 5.06
C THR A 33 -1.39 3.56 4.11
N ILE A 34 -0.73 3.37 2.98
CA ILE A 34 -0.64 4.40 1.96
C ILE A 34 -1.47 3.93 0.77
N GLN A 35 -2.45 4.72 0.39
CA GLN A 35 -3.27 4.37 -0.76
C GLN A 35 -2.71 5.02 -2.01
N ILE A 36 -2.48 4.24 -3.04
CA ILE A 36 -1.89 4.71 -4.28
C ILE A 36 -2.97 4.98 -5.33
N THR A 37 -3.84 4.02 -5.52
CA THR A 37 -4.87 4.15 -6.55
C THR A 37 -6.01 3.18 -6.30
N SER A 38 -7.08 3.33 -7.05
CA SER A 38 -8.20 2.39 -7.03
C SER A 38 -8.52 2.01 -8.46
N LYS A 39 -8.80 0.75 -8.66
CA LYS A 39 -9.13 0.23 -9.99
C LYS A 39 -10.45 -0.52 -9.93
N LYS A 40 -11.21 -0.46 -10.99
CA LYS A 40 -12.47 -1.20 -11.04
C LYS A 40 -12.25 -2.65 -11.41
N MET A 41 -11.17 -2.93 -12.11
CA MET A 41 -10.88 -4.29 -12.55
C MET A 41 -9.76 -4.88 -11.71
N LEU A 42 -9.98 -6.07 -11.22
CA LEU A 42 -8.99 -6.75 -10.42
C LEU A 42 -7.68 -6.92 -11.19
N LYS A 43 -7.79 -7.24 -12.46
CA LYS A 43 -6.59 -7.43 -13.26
C LYS A 43 -5.72 -6.19 -13.32
N ASP A 44 -6.35 -5.03 -13.46
CA ASP A 44 -5.61 -3.77 -13.51
C ASP A 44 -4.92 -3.50 -12.16
N ALA A 45 -5.64 -3.79 -11.08
CA ALA A 45 -5.06 -3.60 -9.75
C ALA A 45 -3.88 -4.56 -9.55
N GLN A 46 -4.01 -5.78 -10.02
CA GLN A 46 -2.94 -6.76 -9.88
C GLN A 46 -1.70 -6.36 -10.65
N LEU A 47 -1.89 -5.85 -11.86
CA LEU A 47 -0.74 -5.41 -12.66
C LEU A 47 -0.03 -4.25 -12.00
N PHE A 48 -0.80 -3.32 -11.47
CA PHE A 48 -0.22 -2.17 -10.82
C PHE A 48 0.51 -2.59 -9.54
N SER A 49 -0.12 -3.46 -8.78
CA SER A 49 0.46 -3.95 -7.53
C SER A 49 1.76 -4.70 -7.79
N GLN A 50 1.78 -5.53 -8.83
CA GLN A 50 2.98 -6.28 -9.14
C GLN A 50 4.14 -5.38 -9.55
N LYS A 51 3.81 -4.31 -10.21
CA LYS A 51 4.82 -3.35 -10.59
C LYS A 51 5.46 -2.75 -9.34
N LEU A 52 4.64 -2.44 -8.35
CA LEU A 52 5.16 -1.90 -7.10
C LEU A 52 5.98 -2.95 -6.34
N ILE A 53 5.49 -4.16 -6.31
CA ILE A 53 6.20 -5.23 -5.63
C ILE A 53 7.58 -5.46 -6.26
N SER A 54 7.64 -5.39 -7.57
CA SER A 54 8.91 -5.59 -8.25
C SER A 54 9.91 -4.49 -7.94
N LYS A 55 9.42 -3.34 -7.47
CA LYS A 55 10.29 -2.24 -7.07
C LYS A 55 10.62 -2.31 -5.58
N GLY A 56 10.16 -3.34 -4.89
CA GLY A 56 10.47 -3.52 -3.49
C GLY A 56 9.45 -2.98 -2.52
N TYR A 57 8.30 -2.54 -2.99
CA TYR A 57 7.27 -2.02 -2.11
C TYR A 57 6.35 -3.13 -1.65
N ASP A 58 5.81 -2.95 -0.44
CA ASP A 58 4.86 -3.91 0.13
C ASP A 58 3.46 -3.56 -0.34
N ALA A 59 3.17 -3.85 -1.60
CA ALA A 59 1.88 -3.52 -2.18
C ALA A 59 0.89 -4.64 -1.97
N TYR A 60 -0.36 -4.26 -1.76
CA TYR A 60 -1.43 -5.24 -1.62
C TYR A 60 -2.72 -4.62 -2.14
N ILE A 61 -3.72 -5.45 -2.34
CA ILE A 61 -4.98 -5.02 -2.90
C ILE A 61 -6.07 -5.28 -1.88
N GLN A 62 -6.93 -4.28 -1.68
CA GLN A 62 -8.08 -4.45 -0.80
C GLN A 62 -9.34 -4.21 -1.61
N LYS A 63 -10.19 -5.23 -1.66
CA LYS A 63 -11.46 -5.14 -2.35
C LYS A 63 -12.44 -4.37 -1.49
N VAL A 64 -13.15 -3.45 -2.09
CA VAL A 64 -14.17 -2.67 -1.40
C VAL A 64 -15.47 -2.78 -2.17
N VAL A 65 -16.52 -3.10 -1.46
CA VAL A 65 -17.86 -3.20 -2.06
C VAL A 65 -18.70 -2.09 -1.46
N PHE A 66 -19.18 -1.21 -2.31
CA PHE A 66 -20.00 -0.10 -1.87
C PHE A 66 -21.47 -0.50 -1.81
N LYS A 67 -22.30 0.34 -1.20
CA LYS A 67 -23.71 0.05 -1.05
C LYS A 67 -24.42 -0.18 -2.37
N THR A 68 -23.89 0.37 -3.43
CA THR A 68 -24.45 0.22 -4.76
C THR A 68 -24.00 -1.06 -5.44
N ASP A 69 -23.33 -1.92 -4.68
CA ASP A 69 -22.74 -3.14 -5.21
C ASP A 69 -21.62 -2.87 -6.19
N GLU A 70 -21.13 -1.63 -6.17
CA GLU A 70 -19.99 -1.27 -7.00
C GLU A 70 -18.74 -1.79 -6.32
N ILE A 71 -17.89 -2.46 -7.07
CA ILE A 71 -16.68 -3.04 -6.51
C ILE A 71 -15.46 -2.28 -7.00
N TRP A 72 -14.58 -1.94 -6.05
CA TRP A 72 -13.33 -1.28 -6.36
C TRP A 72 -12.19 -2.04 -5.72
N TYR A 73 -11.05 -1.99 -6.36
CA TYR A 73 -9.85 -2.65 -5.85
C TYR A 73 -8.83 -1.58 -5.54
N ARG A 74 -8.57 -1.37 -4.26
CA ARG A 74 -7.64 -0.33 -3.81
C ARG A 74 -6.25 -0.92 -3.72
N VAL A 75 -5.29 -0.26 -4.36
CA VAL A 75 -3.90 -0.67 -4.29
C VAL A 75 -3.25 0.14 -3.20
N ARG A 76 -2.73 -0.53 -2.20
CA ARG A 76 -2.16 0.09 -1.02
C ARG A 76 -0.77 -0.42 -0.76
N VAL A 77 0.02 0.36 -0.04
CA VAL A 77 1.40 0.02 0.28
C VAL A 77 1.65 0.22 1.77
N GLY A 78 2.25 -0.80 2.38
CA GLY A 78 2.78 -0.68 3.73
C GLY A 78 1.78 -0.80 4.84
N SER A 79 2.32 -0.86 6.05
CA SER A 79 1.53 -0.94 7.26
C SER A 79 2.30 -0.22 8.35
N TYR A 80 1.69 0.76 8.98
CA TYR A 80 2.36 1.64 9.94
C TYR A 80 1.53 1.79 11.21
N ASP A 81 2.22 1.91 12.35
CA ASP A 81 1.51 2.04 13.63
C ASP A 81 0.96 3.42 13.83
N ASN A 82 1.56 4.42 13.22
CA ASN A 82 1.08 5.79 13.46
C ASN A 82 1.02 6.57 12.16
N HIS A 83 0.26 7.64 12.21
CA HIS A 83 0.02 8.47 11.04
C HIS A 83 1.29 9.15 10.54
N ASN A 84 2.14 9.60 11.45
CA ASN A 84 3.34 10.33 11.05
C ASN A 84 4.28 9.48 10.22
N SER A 85 4.47 8.23 10.62
CA SER A 85 5.33 7.32 9.86
C SER A 85 4.76 7.05 8.49
N ALA A 86 3.44 6.85 8.43
CA ALA A 86 2.78 6.61 7.17
C ALA A 86 2.88 7.82 6.26
N LYS A 87 2.71 9.02 6.84
CA LYS A 87 2.76 10.25 6.06
C LYS A 87 4.16 10.48 5.48
N ALA A 88 5.19 10.24 6.27
CA ALA A 88 6.55 10.41 5.79
C ALA A 88 6.82 9.46 4.63
N ALA A 89 6.38 8.22 4.76
CA ALA A 89 6.56 7.24 3.70
C ALA A 89 5.75 7.60 2.47
N ALA A 90 4.54 8.12 2.67
CA ALA A 90 3.69 8.52 1.55
C ALA A 90 4.32 9.66 0.76
N ASP A 91 4.89 10.63 1.45
CA ASP A 91 5.53 11.75 0.78
C ASP A 91 6.70 11.28 -0.08
N ASN A 92 7.49 10.36 0.44
CA ASN A 92 8.60 9.81 -0.31
C ASN A 92 8.10 9.01 -1.50
N LEU A 93 7.09 8.21 -1.29
CA LEU A 93 6.54 7.37 -2.32
C LEU A 93 5.95 8.21 -3.44
N SER A 94 5.26 9.29 -3.09
CA SER A 94 4.71 10.20 -4.08
C SER A 94 5.80 10.75 -4.97
N GLY A 95 6.92 11.12 -4.37
CA GLY A 95 8.05 11.64 -5.14
C GLY A 95 8.64 10.59 -6.07
N GLU A 96 8.76 9.38 -5.58
CA GLU A 96 9.35 8.31 -6.39
C GLU A 96 8.45 7.86 -7.53
N LEU A 97 7.17 7.80 -7.27
CA LEU A 97 6.21 7.34 -8.28
C LEU A 97 5.72 8.44 -9.18
N GLY A 98 5.92 9.69 -8.79
CA GLY A 98 5.43 10.81 -9.57
C GLY A 98 3.92 10.89 -9.58
N MET A 99 3.27 10.42 -8.51
CA MET A 99 1.83 10.49 -8.44
C MET A 99 1.40 10.73 -7.00
N ALA A 100 0.22 11.27 -6.83
CA ALA A 100 -0.28 11.57 -5.50
C ALA A 100 -0.60 10.29 -4.74
N THR A 101 -0.25 10.30 -3.46
CA THR A 101 -0.61 9.21 -2.57
C THR A 101 -1.15 9.81 -1.30
N TRP A 102 -1.85 9.03 -0.51
CA TRP A 102 -2.36 9.55 0.76
C TRP A 102 -2.44 8.44 1.78
N VAL A 103 -2.46 8.85 3.05
CA VAL A 103 -2.53 7.92 4.17
C VAL A 103 -3.97 7.56 4.43
N ASP A 104 -4.22 6.31 4.69
CA ASP A 104 -5.54 5.85 5.06
C ASP A 104 -5.40 4.88 6.21
N PHE A 105 -6.49 4.60 6.90
CA PHE A 105 -6.50 3.71 8.04
C PHE A 105 -7.24 2.44 7.63
N VAL A 106 -6.63 1.30 7.87
CA VAL A 106 -7.25 0.02 7.51
C VAL A 106 -8.22 -0.36 8.63
N ARG A 107 -9.50 -0.14 8.39
CA ARG A 107 -10.48 -0.39 9.41
C ARG A 107 -10.78 -1.86 9.56
N LYS A 108 -11.11 -2.19 10.79
CA LYS A 108 -11.50 -3.54 11.05
C LYS A 108 -12.79 -3.82 10.28
N GLU A 109 -12.94 -5.06 9.89
CA GLU A 109 -14.11 -5.47 9.15
C GLU A 109 -15.39 -5.04 9.85
N GLN A 110 -16.30 -4.51 9.11
CA GLN A 110 -17.57 -4.08 9.66
C GLN A 110 -18.55 -5.22 9.76
#